data_70b3d53fb992d5102060cf1313737f2c
#
_entry.id   70b3d53fb992d5102060cf1313737f2c
#
_cell.length_a   1.000
_cell.length_b   1.000
_cell.length_c   1.000
_cell.angle_alpha   90.00
_cell.angle_beta   90.00
_cell.angle_gamma   90.00
#
_symmetry.space_group_name_H-M   'P 1'
#
loop_
_entity.id
_entity.type
_entity.pdbx_description
1 polymer ?
#
loop_
_entity_poly.entity_id
_entity_poly.type
_entity_poly.pdbx_seq_one_letter_code
_entity_poly.pdbx_strand_id
1 'polypeptide(L)'
;MVEYWHWHSIHNAIESYWKGVLSHDLRPNRLYKECSVIGNELKKYGHRLVNLKKTNRFAVIADNAALTGLNEFKLNNESDSNYNTVFRWLCDALYLMNIEYDVIPADPALFDSYENILVPALYSATDDVLNALNEFVANGGNMVVTFKSAFSDEHLKIRHDVQPYIINKSLGIQYY
;
A
#
# COMPACT_ATOMS: atom_id res chain seq x y z
N MET A 1 19.17 0.50 2.11
CA MET A 1 19.75 0.59 3.47
C MET A 1 19.63 -0.79 4.11
N VAL A 2 20.64 -1.24 4.86
CA VAL A 2 20.58 -2.47 5.66
C VAL A 2 20.70 -2.05 7.13
N GLU A 3 19.78 -2.51 7.93
CA GLU A 3 19.68 -2.14 9.34
C GLU A 3 19.46 -3.39 10.18
N TYR A 4 20.12 -3.48 11.32
CA TYR A 4 20.00 -4.59 12.27
C TYR A 4 19.43 -4.08 13.59
N TRP A 5 18.43 -4.74 14.08
CA TRP A 5 17.80 -4.50 15.37
C TRP A 5 18.15 -5.67 16.31
N HIS A 6 18.95 -5.49 17.36
CA HIS A 6 19.75 -4.36 17.86
C HIS A 6 21.26 -4.73 17.79
N TRP A 7 22.14 -3.80 18.27
CA TRP A 7 23.57 -4.11 18.35
C TRP A 7 23.86 -5.27 19.30
N HIS A 8 23.27 -5.26 20.51
CA HIS A 8 23.38 -6.36 21.47
C HIS A 8 22.01 -6.72 22.03
N SER A 9 21.92 -7.94 22.60
CA SER A 9 20.70 -8.38 23.28
C SER A 9 20.39 -7.47 24.47
N ILE A 10 19.12 -7.14 24.66
CA ILE A 10 18.65 -6.23 25.71
C ILE A 10 18.76 -6.92 27.09
N HIS A 11 19.28 -6.23 28.10
CA HIS A 11 19.48 -6.77 29.44
C HIS A 11 18.32 -6.51 30.40
N ASN A 12 17.44 -5.59 30.08
CA ASN A 12 16.29 -5.17 30.87
C ASN A 12 15.09 -4.84 29.96
N ALA A 13 13.94 -4.71 30.56
CA ALA A 13 12.65 -4.58 29.91
C ALA A 13 12.08 -5.88 29.31
N ILE A 14 10.90 -5.79 28.71
CA ILE A 14 10.12 -6.94 28.24
C ILE A 14 10.76 -7.68 27.06
N GLU A 15 11.64 -7.02 26.33
CA GLU A 15 12.29 -7.58 25.12
C GLU A 15 13.63 -8.28 25.43
N SER A 16 13.90 -8.60 26.70
CA SER A 16 15.16 -9.23 27.13
C SER A 16 15.43 -10.61 26.50
N TYR A 17 14.41 -11.27 25.96
CA TYR A 17 14.57 -12.52 25.22
C TYR A 17 14.98 -12.33 23.74
N TRP A 18 14.88 -11.13 23.21
CA TRP A 18 15.23 -10.87 21.83
C TRP A 18 16.73 -10.68 21.67
N LYS A 19 17.25 -11.28 20.60
CA LYS A 19 18.69 -11.36 20.35
C LYS A 19 19.13 -10.24 19.43
N GLY A 20 20.14 -9.50 19.85
CA GLY A 20 20.87 -8.57 18.99
C GLY A 20 22.00 -9.26 18.22
N VAL A 21 22.79 -8.47 17.48
CA VAL A 21 23.98 -8.94 16.77
C VAL A 21 24.99 -9.57 17.74
N LEU A 22 25.17 -8.98 18.92
CA LEU A 22 25.92 -9.59 20.03
C LEU A 22 24.96 -10.29 21.00
N SER A 23 25.45 -11.35 21.64
CA SER A 23 24.73 -12.04 22.71
C SER A 23 24.64 -11.19 23.99
N HIS A 24 23.91 -11.67 25.01
CA HIS A 24 23.81 -10.99 26.31
C HIS A 24 25.19 -10.81 27.03
N ASP A 25 26.12 -11.68 26.74
CA ASP A 25 27.50 -11.57 27.25
C ASP A 25 28.37 -10.58 26.46
N LEU A 26 27.78 -9.86 25.50
CA LEU A 26 28.42 -8.86 24.63
C LEU A 26 29.59 -9.43 23.80
N ARG A 27 29.64 -10.75 23.60
CA ARG A 27 30.69 -11.38 22.82
C ARG A 27 30.22 -11.67 21.38
N PRO A 28 31.19 -11.66 20.44
CA PRO A 28 30.92 -12.12 19.08
C PRO A 28 30.45 -13.58 19.05
N ASN A 29 29.33 -13.80 18.39
CA ASN A 29 28.73 -15.12 18.22
C ASN A 29 28.59 -15.46 16.73
N ARG A 30 27.84 -16.51 16.39
CA ARG A 30 27.59 -16.90 15.00
C ARG A 30 26.94 -15.76 14.19
N LEU A 31 25.93 -15.09 14.76
CA LEU A 31 25.23 -13.99 14.11
C LEU A 31 26.16 -12.81 13.80
N TYR A 32 27.03 -12.44 14.73
CA TYR A 32 28.05 -11.42 14.51
C TYR A 32 28.95 -11.76 13.32
N LYS A 33 29.38 -13.03 13.21
CA LYS A 33 30.21 -13.48 12.08
C LYS A 33 29.46 -13.41 10.76
N GLU A 34 28.20 -13.82 10.73
CA GLU A 34 27.33 -13.74 9.54
C GLU A 34 27.09 -12.28 9.12
N CYS A 35 26.80 -11.39 10.07
CA CYS A 35 26.68 -9.95 9.81
C CYS A 35 27.99 -9.35 9.27
N SER A 36 29.13 -9.83 9.75
CA SER A 36 30.44 -9.40 9.24
C SER A 36 30.67 -9.83 7.79
N VAL A 37 30.25 -11.02 7.41
CA VAL A 37 30.32 -11.48 6.01
C VAL A 37 29.46 -10.59 5.12
N ILE A 38 28.19 -10.39 5.48
CA ILE A 38 27.25 -9.52 4.76
C ILE A 38 27.79 -8.08 4.65
N GLY A 39 28.31 -7.54 5.74
CA GLY A 39 28.90 -6.18 5.77
C GLY A 39 30.09 -6.05 4.83
N ASN A 40 30.96 -7.06 4.74
CA ASN A 40 32.08 -7.06 3.83
C ASN A 40 31.65 -7.22 2.35
N GLU A 41 30.60 -8.01 2.08
CA GLU A 41 30.00 -8.11 0.73
C GLU A 41 29.39 -6.77 0.32
N LEU A 42 28.64 -6.11 1.19
CA LEU A 42 28.08 -4.78 0.95
C LEU A 42 29.17 -3.72 0.75
N LYS A 43 30.27 -3.80 1.49
CA LYS A 43 31.42 -2.92 1.27
C LYS A 43 32.02 -3.11 -0.13
N LYS A 44 32.07 -4.36 -0.60
CA LYS A 44 32.64 -4.71 -1.90
C LYS A 44 31.69 -4.37 -3.07
N TYR A 45 30.40 -4.65 -2.92
CA TYR A 45 29.43 -4.59 -4.03
C TYR A 45 28.38 -3.49 -3.86
N GLY A 46 28.31 -2.84 -2.69
CA GLY A 46 27.26 -1.87 -2.38
C GLY A 46 27.15 -0.72 -3.38
N HIS A 47 28.26 -0.29 -3.98
CA HIS A 47 28.25 0.74 -5.01
C HIS A 47 27.41 0.37 -6.25
N ARG A 48 27.18 -0.93 -6.49
CA ARG A 48 26.30 -1.42 -7.56
C ARG A 48 24.83 -1.47 -7.17
N LEU A 49 24.52 -1.34 -5.89
CA LEU A 49 23.18 -1.46 -5.32
C LEU A 49 22.58 -0.11 -4.91
N VAL A 50 23.36 0.98 -4.99
CA VAL A 50 22.86 2.31 -4.69
C VAL A 50 22.17 2.93 -5.90
N ASN A 51 21.14 3.73 -5.65
CA ASN A 51 20.38 4.45 -6.68
C ASN A 51 19.69 3.54 -7.71
N LEU A 52 19.47 2.29 -7.39
CA LEU A 52 18.63 1.43 -8.22
C LEU A 52 17.21 2.03 -8.23
N LYS A 53 16.67 2.18 -9.43
CA LYS A 53 15.29 2.60 -9.66
C LYS A 53 14.48 1.38 -10.08
N LYS A 54 13.30 1.29 -9.55
CA LYS A 54 12.29 0.32 -9.95
C LYS A 54 11.16 1.08 -10.63
N THR A 55 10.68 0.57 -11.74
CA THR A 55 9.50 1.10 -12.42
C THR A 55 8.43 0.03 -12.40
N ASN A 56 7.37 0.28 -11.67
CA ASN A 56 6.21 -0.59 -11.64
C ASN A 56 5.15 -0.09 -12.61
N ARG A 57 4.44 -1.04 -13.25
CA ARG A 57 3.32 -0.73 -14.14
C ARG A 57 1.98 -0.70 -13.41
N PHE A 58 1.96 -1.20 -12.18
CA PHE A 58 0.78 -1.32 -11.34
C PHE A 58 0.91 -0.42 -10.12
N ALA A 59 -0.20 0.23 -9.77
CA ALA A 59 -0.37 0.93 -8.51
C ALA A 59 -1.63 0.45 -7.78
N VAL A 60 -1.58 0.45 -6.45
CA VAL A 60 -2.74 0.24 -5.58
C VAL A 60 -2.94 1.52 -4.76
N ILE A 61 -4.11 2.13 -4.87
CA ILE A 61 -4.42 3.34 -4.11
C ILE A 61 -4.64 2.98 -2.64
N ALA A 62 -3.95 3.69 -1.75
CA ALA A 62 -4.18 3.67 -0.30
C ALA A 62 -4.59 5.07 0.17
N ASP A 63 -5.78 5.19 0.72
CA ASP A 63 -6.33 6.48 1.14
C ASP A 63 -6.85 6.47 2.57
N ASN A 64 -6.40 7.45 3.36
CA ASN A 64 -6.77 7.56 4.78
C ASN A 64 -8.21 8.04 4.99
N ALA A 65 -8.74 8.87 4.12
CA ALA A 65 -10.12 9.33 4.23
C ALA A 65 -11.09 8.18 3.93
N ALA A 66 -10.80 7.38 2.90
CA ALA A 66 -11.55 6.18 2.57
C ALA A 66 -11.46 5.13 3.70
N LEU A 67 -10.28 4.93 4.28
CA LEU A 67 -10.07 4.05 5.44
C LEU A 67 -10.92 4.49 6.64
N THR A 68 -10.88 5.78 6.98
CA THR A 68 -11.64 6.33 8.10
C THR A 68 -13.15 6.21 7.82
N GLY A 69 -13.59 6.61 6.64
CA GLY A 69 -14.99 6.56 6.25
C GLY A 69 -15.56 5.14 6.30
N LEU A 70 -14.87 4.17 5.73
CA LEU A 70 -15.34 2.79 5.71
C LEU A 70 -15.24 2.10 7.08
N ASN A 71 -14.34 2.52 7.95
CA ASN A 71 -14.27 2.01 9.32
C ASN A 71 -15.42 2.54 10.19
N GLU A 72 -15.88 3.77 9.97
CA GLU A 72 -17.04 4.33 10.65
C GLU A 72 -18.35 3.79 10.07
N PHE A 73 -18.46 3.69 8.76
CA PHE A 73 -19.65 3.21 8.04
C PHE A 73 -19.39 1.82 7.45
N LYS A 74 -19.21 0.85 8.32
CA LYS A 74 -18.85 -0.53 7.96
C LYS A 74 -19.86 -1.17 7.00
N LEU A 75 -19.35 -2.02 6.11
CA LEU A 75 -20.19 -2.75 5.15
C LEU A 75 -21.11 -3.76 5.84
N ASN A 76 -20.66 -4.35 6.92
CA ASN A 76 -21.41 -5.21 7.81
C ASN A 76 -20.79 -5.15 9.23
N ASN A 77 -21.39 -5.83 10.18
CA ASN A 77 -20.89 -5.86 11.57
C ASN A 77 -19.72 -6.84 11.77
N GLU A 78 -19.25 -7.49 10.72
CA GLU A 78 -18.13 -8.43 10.79
C GLU A 78 -16.80 -7.69 10.65
N SER A 79 -15.80 -8.12 11.41
CA SER A 79 -14.48 -7.51 11.47
C SER A 79 -13.70 -7.56 10.16
N ASP A 80 -14.07 -8.45 9.24
CA ASP A 80 -13.29 -8.77 8.05
C ASP A 80 -13.69 -7.96 6.80
N SER A 81 -14.66 -7.05 6.91
CA SER A 81 -15.16 -6.23 5.80
C SER A 81 -14.76 -4.76 5.93
N ASN A 82 -13.58 -4.50 6.43
CA ASN A 82 -13.05 -3.14 6.53
C ASN A 82 -12.14 -2.80 5.33
N TYR A 83 -11.76 -1.53 5.24
CA TYR A 83 -10.91 -1.02 4.18
C TYR A 83 -9.61 -1.82 4.02
N ASN A 84 -8.91 -2.10 5.13
CA ASN A 84 -7.64 -2.81 5.10
C ASN A 84 -7.77 -4.23 4.54
N THR A 85 -8.87 -4.92 4.81
CA THR A 85 -9.12 -6.25 4.27
C THR A 85 -9.29 -6.20 2.76
N VAL A 86 -10.10 -5.27 2.25
CA VAL A 86 -10.30 -5.10 0.79
C VAL A 86 -8.99 -4.70 0.11
N PHE A 87 -8.24 -3.78 0.70
CA PHE A 87 -6.92 -3.38 0.21
C PHE A 87 -5.97 -4.60 0.12
N ARG A 88 -5.91 -5.40 1.18
CA ARG A 88 -5.05 -6.60 1.22
C ARG A 88 -5.45 -7.65 0.20
N TRP A 89 -6.73 -7.86 -0.08
CA TRP A 89 -7.16 -8.79 -1.12
C TRP A 89 -6.54 -8.47 -2.48
N LEU A 90 -6.50 -7.20 -2.85
CA LEU A 90 -5.88 -6.78 -4.11
C LEU A 90 -4.37 -6.93 -4.09
N CYS A 91 -3.73 -6.56 -2.98
CA CYS A 91 -2.28 -6.74 -2.80
C CYS A 91 -1.89 -8.22 -2.82
N ASP A 92 -2.64 -9.08 -2.14
CA ASP A 92 -2.41 -10.52 -2.10
C ASP A 92 -2.60 -11.16 -3.50
N ALA A 93 -3.61 -10.72 -4.24
CA ALA A 93 -3.82 -11.16 -5.62
C ALA A 93 -2.63 -10.83 -6.52
N LEU A 94 -2.12 -9.59 -6.46
CA LEU A 94 -0.93 -9.18 -7.22
C LEU A 94 0.31 -9.97 -6.78
N TYR A 95 0.48 -10.17 -5.48
CA TYR A 95 1.58 -10.96 -4.93
C TYR A 95 1.55 -12.42 -5.42
N LEU A 96 0.40 -13.08 -5.37
CA LEU A 96 0.23 -14.45 -5.84
C LEU A 96 0.46 -14.59 -7.35
N MET A 97 0.17 -13.55 -8.13
CA MET A 97 0.47 -13.48 -9.55
C MET A 97 1.90 -13.06 -9.87
N ASN A 98 2.73 -12.81 -8.84
CA ASN A 98 4.09 -12.29 -8.97
C ASN A 98 4.16 -10.97 -9.76
N ILE A 99 3.16 -10.11 -9.57
CA ILE A 99 3.10 -8.77 -10.17
C ILE A 99 3.58 -7.76 -9.12
N GLU A 100 4.59 -7.00 -9.50
CA GLU A 100 5.12 -5.91 -8.68
C GLU A 100 4.25 -4.66 -8.82
N TYR A 101 4.03 -3.96 -7.72
CA TYR A 101 3.21 -2.76 -7.67
C TYR A 101 3.75 -1.74 -6.66
N ASP A 102 3.34 -0.50 -6.83
CA ASP A 102 3.52 0.55 -5.83
C ASP A 102 2.21 0.79 -5.08
N VAL A 103 2.33 1.20 -3.83
CA VAL A 103 1.21 1.72 -3.05
C VAL A 103 1.30 3.24 -3.07
N ILE A 104 0.26 3.88 -3.58
CA ILE A 104 0.22 5.33 -3.78
C ILE A 104 -0.97 5.97 -3.06
N PRO A 105 -0.87 7.22 -2.62
CA PRO A 105 -2.05 7.98 -2.18
C PRO A 105 -3.00 8.25 -3.36
N ALA A 106 -4.23 8.66 -3.05
CA ALA A 106 -5.20 9.13 -4.03
C ALA A 106 -4.83 10.55 -4.54
N ASP A 107 -3.68 10.66 -5.19
CA ASP A 107 -3.13 11.90 -5.74
C ASP A 107 -3.14 11.85 -7.27
N PRO A 108 -3.93 12.71 -7.93
CA PRO A 108 -4.00 12.79 -9.39
C PRO A 108 -2.64 12.92 -10.09
N ALA A 109 -1.68 13.62 -9.47
CA ALA A 109 -0.36 13.86 -10.06
C ALA A 109 0.47 12.58 -10.26
N LEU A 110 0.08 11.47 -9.63
CA LEU A 110 0.80 10.20 -9.70
C LEU A 110 0.23 9.24 -10.74
N PHE A 111 -1.02 9.41 -11.16
CA PHE A 111 -1.76 8.39 -11.93
C PHE A 111 -1.12 8.11 -13.29
N ASP A 112 -0.69 9.12 -14.00
CA ASP A 112 -0.08 8.98 -15.34
C ASP A 112 1.28 8.24 -15.33
N SER A 113 1.84 7.96 -14.15
CA SER A 113 3.07 7.19 -14.02
C SER A 113 2.84 5.68 -14.14
N TYR A 114 1.59 5.23 -14.19
CA TYR A 114 1.22 3.82 -14.19
C TYR A 114 0.36 3.47 -15.40
N GLU A 115 0.33 2.18 -15.72
CA GLU A 115 -0.55 1.63 -16.76
C GLU A 115 -1.83 1.03 -16.15
N ASN A 116 -1.73 0.59 -14.90
CA ASN A 116 -2.80 -0.12 -14.21
C ASN A 116 -2.96 0.43 -12.79
N ILE A 117 -4.15 0.87 -12.44
CA ILE A 117 -4.47 1.36 -11.09
C ILE A 117 -5.58 0.51 -10.48
N LEU A 118 -5.31 -0.04 -9.29
CA LEU A 118 -6.28 -0.74 -8.47
C LEU A 118 -6.80 0.20 -7.39
N VAL A 119 -8.12 0.29 -7.30
CA VAL A 119 -8.85 1.22 -6.43
C VAL A 119 -9.65 0.42 -5.40
N PRO A 120 -9.04 0.05 -4.26
CA PRO A 120 -9.71 -0.73 -3.21
C PRO A 120 -10.63 0.17 -2.40
N ALA A 121 -11.94 -0.07 -2.48
CA ALA A 121 -12.96 0.57 -1.63
C ALA A 121 -12.67 2.06 -1.33
N LEU A 122 -12.38 2.86 -2.35
CA LEU A 122 -12.15 4.31 -2.23
C LEU A 122 -13.46 5.00 -1.84
N TYR A 123 -13.93 4.72 -0.62
CA TYR A 123 -15.24 5.09 -0.07
C TYR A 123 -15.48 6.58 -0.14
N SER A 124 -14.49 7.35 0.26
CA SER A 124 -14.49 8.82 0.26
C SER A 124 -13.42 9.32 -0.70
N ALA A 125 -13.75 10.25 -1.55
CA ALA A 125 -12.82 10.89 -2.46
C ALA A 125 -13.32 12.28 -2.88
N THR A 126 -12.41 13.18 -3.26
CA THR A 126 -12.75 14.45 -3.87
C THR A 126 -13.18 14.25 -5.32
N ASP A 127 -13.93 15.19 -5.88
CA ASP A 127 -14.31 15.18 -7.29
C ASP A 127 -13.09 15.22 -8.21
N ASP A 128 -12.03 15.93 -7.81
CA ASP A 128 -10.77 16.01 -8.58
C ASP A 128 -10.12 14.64 -8.75
N VAL A 129 -10.05 13.85 -7.68
CA VAL A 129 -9.54 12.47 -7.73
C VAL A 129 -10.38 11.60 -8.66
N LEU A 130 -11.72 11.68 -8.55
CA LEU A 130 -12.62 10.87 -9.37
C LEU A 130 -12.57 11.27 -10.84
N ASN A 131 -12.48 12.55 -11.16
CA ASN A 131 -12.30 13.04 -12.52
C ASN A 131 -10.95 12.59 -13.10
N ALA A 132 -9.86 12.68 -12.32
CA ALA A 132 -8.55 12.22 -12.76
C ALA A 132 -8.51 10.71 -13.04
N LEU A 133 -9.24 9.89 -12.26
CA LEU A 133 -9.40 8.46 -12.55
C LEU A 133 -10.14 8.22 -13.87
N ASN A 134 -11.17 9.02 -14.18
CA ASN A 134 -11.83 8.95 -15.48
C ASN A 134 -10.90 9.34 -16.64
N GLU A 135 -10.13 10.42 -16.46
CA GLU A 135 -9.15 10.87 -17.46
C GLU A 135 -8.06 9.83 -17.67
N PHE A 136 -7.58 9.22 -16.61
CA PHE A 136 -6.61 8.12 -16.70
C PHE A 136 -7.12 6.98 -17.59
N VAL A 137 -8.38 6.55 -17.40
CA VAL A 137 -8.99 5.50 -18.25
C VAL A 137 -9.22 6.00 -19.67
N ALA A 138 -9.69 7.24 -19.86
CA ALA A 138 -9.89 7.83 -21.18
C ALA A 138 -8.57 7.93 -21.98
N ASN A 139 -7.45 8.10 -21.31
CA ASN A 139 -6.11 8.12 -21.89
C ASN A 139 -5.50 6.73 -22.12
N GLY A 140 -6.26 5.66 -21.87
CA GLY A 140 -5.85 4.27 -22.15
C GLY A 140 -5.30 3.52 -20.93
N GLY A 141 -5.38 4.08 -19.73
CA GLY A 141 -5.05 3.39 -18.50
C GLY A 141 -6.09 2.33 -18.14
N ASN A 142 -5.66 1.28 -17.44
CA ASN A 142 -6.55 0.24 -16.93
C ASN A 142 -6.87 0.49 -15.46
N MET A 143 -8.15 0.45 -15.10
CA MET A 143 -8.60 0.67 -13.74
C MET A 143 -9.42 -0.52 -13.23
N VAL A 144 -9.04 -1.06 -12.08
CA VAL A 144 -9.83 -2.06 -11.33
C VAL A 144 -10.39 -1.39 -10.09
N VAL A 145 -11.71 -1.34 -9.99
CA VAL A 145 -12.42 -0.69 -8.88
C VAL A 145 -13.20 -1.72 -8.09
N THR A 146 -13.11 -1.68 -6.77
CA THR A 146 -13.95 -2.51 -5.92
C THR A 146 -15.21 -1.75 -5.47
N PHE A 147 -16.12 -2.48 -4.85
CA PHE A 147 -17.39 -1.95 -4.33
C PHE A 147 -17.18 -0.77 -3.36
N LYS A 148 -18.22 0.07 -3.21
CA LYS A 148 -18.25 1.25 -2.35
C LYS A 148 -17.20 2.33 -2.67
N SER A 149 -16.52 2.26 -3.79
CA SER A 149 -15.69 3.38 -4.26
C SER A 149 -16.58 4.53 -4.74
N ALA A 150 -16.14 5.77 -4.51
CA ALA A 150 -16.83 7.01 -4.84
C ALA A 150 -18.22 7.19 -4.17
N PHE A 151 -18.44 6.54 -3.03
CA PHE A 151 -19.74 6.56 -2.36
C PHE A 151 -20.01 7.87 -1.63
N SER A 152 -18.99 8.48 -1.01
CA SER A 152 -19.09 9.76 -0.32
C SER A 152 -18.07 10.78 -0.82
N ASP A 153 -18.30 12.05 -0.51
CA ASP A 153 -17.30 13.11 -0.66
C ASP A 153 -16.24 13.06 0.46
N GLU A 154 -15.29 13.99 0.42
CA GLU A 154 -14.22 14.11 1.42
C GLU A 154 -14.68 14.42 2.84
N HIS A 155 -15.93 14.85 2.99
CA HIS A 155 -16.59 15.12 4.29
C HIS A 155 -17.48 13.96 4.75
N LEU A 156 -17.39 12.81 4.11
CA LEU A 156 -18.22 11.61 4.36
C LEU A 156 -19.72 11.81 4.10
N LYS A 157 -20.08 12.85 3.35
CA LYS A 157 -21.45 13.07 2.92
C LYS A 157 -21.72 12.15 1.72
N ILE A 158 -22.77 11.34 1.82
CA ILE A 158 -23.19 10.45 0.74
C ILE A 158 -23.59 11.29 -0.48
N ARG A 159 -23.10 10.92 -1.63
CA ARG A 159 -23.38 11.59 -2.88
C ARG A 159 -24.80 11.33 -3.35
N HIS A 160 -25.46 12.36 -3.84
CA HIS A 160 -26.89 12.34 -4.22
C HIS A 160 -27.15 11.84 -5.64
N ASP A 161 -26.11 11.41 -6.36
CA ASP A 161 -26.23 10.99 -7.74
C ASP A 161 -26.12 9.47 -7.86
N VAL A 162 -26.34 8.96 -9.07
CA VAL A 162 -26.25 7.54 -9.39
C VAL A 162 -24.84 7.02 -9.11
N GLN A 163 -24.76 5.97 -8.33
CA GLN A 163 -23.49 5.36 -7.96
C GLN A 163 -22.92 4.49 -9.09
N PRO A 164 -21.61 4.41 -9.22
CA PRO A 164 -20.55 5.03 -8.41
C PRO A 164 -20.16 6.46 -8.86
N TYR A 165 -21.10 7.37 -8.89
CA TYR A 165 -20.94 8.80 -9.14
C TYR A 165 -20.11 9.11 -10.40
N ILE A 166 -19.13 9.98 -10.32
CA ILE A 166 -18.31 10.44 -11.46
C ILE A 166 -17.68 9.27 -12.23
N ILE A 167 -17.17 8.25 -11.54
CA ILE A 167 -16.47 7.14 -12.19
C ILE A 167 -17.39 6.14 -12.91
N ASN A 168 -18.71 6.30 -12.81
CA ASN A 168 -19.65 5.48 -13.56
C ASN A 168 -19.42 5.58 -15.08
N LYS A 169 -18.90 6.70 -15.56
CA LYS A 169 -18.60 6.94 -16.99
C LYS A 169 -17.53 5.97 -17.49
N SER A 170 -16.43 5.81 -16.76
CA SER A 170 -15.34 4.92 -17.13
C SER A 170 -15.67 3.45 -16.90
N LEU A 171 -16.46 3.16 -15.86
CA LEU A 171 -16.83 1.79 -15.51
C LEU A 171 -17.99 1.24 -16.34
N GLY A 172 -18.84 2.10 -16.90
CA GLY A 172 -20.04 1.70 -17.63
C GLY A 172 -21.07 0.97 -16.76
N ILE A 173 -21.03 1.16 -15.44
CA ILE A 173 -21.94 0.52 -14.47
C ILE A 173 -22.69 1.56 -13.66
N GLN A 174 -23.86 1.18 -13.19
CA GLN A 174 -24.68 1.93 -12.24
C GLN A 174 -25.26 0.96 -11.22
N TYR A 175 -25.38 1.40 -9.96
CA TYR A 175 -26.05 0.64 -8.92
C TYR A 175 -26.84 1.58 -7.98
N TYR A 176 -27.81 1.00 -7.27
CA TYR A 176 -28.76 1.69 -6.40
C TYR A 176 -28.67 1.15 -4.97
#